data_8ee5c98e378d538ec7e902e9cbf59033
#
_entry.id   8ee5c98e378d538ec7e902e9cbf59033
#
_cell.length_a   1.000
_cell.length_b   1.000
_cell.length_c   1.000
_cell.angle_alpha   90.00
_cell.angle_beta   90.00
_cell.angle_gamma   90.00
#
_symmetry.space_group_name_H-M   'P 1'
#
loop_
_entity.id
_entity.type
_entity.pdbx_description
1 polymer ?
#
loop_
_entity_poly.entity_id
_entity_poly.type
_entity_poly.pdbx_seq_one_letter_code
_entity_poly.pdbx_strand_id
1 'polypeptide(L)'
;MKISQLFNITKSKAANISSFLDGVECTFAVLIIILFSPIYILNTLISFEKLSAPLSRCTTNDLLGNSYHYYSFNHGTFRHVFILLLIVKREMTWVGLPREVTSNLCLTCFNEMKVGLVSLYGLHQFTGISISNVEEDTLLQSKFSRLEKFNLLVRTLVASLTFRNKIQDIKASFRIFGVRIDNVSLDNAVTKILTPSSNLCTQTACFVNVNSINLASDNNALISTINNFDFAFADGSGMRFAAQMQGDQLLANVNGTDMLPMLCERARSNNQNLYLLGSDPDVASITAANLQQKYPGLRIAGTHHGYFDKQDSQEVICKINAAKTDILLVALGSPIQEYWLQENK
;
A
#
# COMPACT_ATOMS: atom_id res chain seq x y z
N MET A 1 23.96 15.46 -46.92
CA MET A 1 22.71 15.81 -46.21
C MET A 1 23.08 16.27 -44.80
N LYS A 2 22.79 17.52 -44.41
CA LYS A 2 23.26 18.10 -43.15
C LYS A 2 22.52 17.48 -41.96
N ILE A 3 23.24 17.17 -40.88
CA ILE A 3 22.71 16.57 -39.63
C ILE A 3 21.46 17.32 -39.12
N SER A 4 21.37 18.65 -39.38
CA SER A 4 20.20 19.49 -39.06
C SER A 4 18.93 19.10 -39.84
N GLN A 5 19.03 18.54 -41.03
CA GLN A 5 17.86 18.07 -41.81
C GLN A 5 17.33 16.72 -41.27
N LEU A 6 18.22 15.84 -40.83
CA LEU A 6 17.82 14.60 -40.15
C LEU A 6 17.12 14.87 -38.81
N PHE A 7 17.61 15.84 -38.04
CA PHE A 7 16.99 16.23 -36.74
C PHE A 7 15.60 16.85 -36.94
N ASN A 8 15.38 17.62 -37.99
CA ASN A 8 14.08 18.20 -38.31
C ASN A 8 13.07 17.16 -38.82
N ILE A 9 13.54 16.15 -39.57
CA ILE A 9 12.68 15.06 -40.05
C ILE A 9 12.26 14.15 -38.89
N THR A 10 13.14 13.87 -37.93
CA THR A 10 12.80 13.07 -36.73
C THR A 10 11.87 13.84 -35.78
N LYS A 11 12.06 15.16 -35.63
CA LYS A 11 11.17 16.00 -34.82
C LYS A 11 9.78 16.14 -35.46
N SER A 12 9.68 16.29 -36.79
CA SER A 12 8.39 16.31 -37.50
C SER A 12 7.66 14.97 -37.45
N LYS A 13 8.36 13.85 -37.61
CA LYS A 13 7.75 12.50 -37.45
C LYS A 13 7.27 12.25 -36.01
N ALA A 14 8.05 12.66 -35.00
CA ALA A 14 7.65 12.54 -33.61
C ALA A 14 6.41 13.39 -33.28
N ALA A 15 6.35 14.63 -33.80
CA ALA A 15 5.18 15.50 -33.63
C ALA A 15 3.91 14.93 -34.32
N ASN A 16 4.05 14.38 -35.53
CA ASN A 16 2.92 13.73 -36.22
C ASN A 16 2.43 12.48 -35.51
N ILE A 17 3.33 11.67 -34.92
CA ILE A 17 2.97 10.49 -34.15
C ILE A 17 2.29 10.89 -32.83
N SER A 18 2.75 11.93 -32.14
CA SER A 18 2.10 12.40 -30.92
C SER A 18 0.69 12.93 -31.19
N SER A 19 0.52 13.72 -32.25
CA SER A 19 -0.80 14.22 -32.67
C SER A 19 -1.79 13.12 -33.05
N PHE A 20 -1.31 12.06 -33.71
CA PHE A 20 -2.12 10.89 -34.03
C PHE A 20 -2.58 10.14 -32.76
N LEU A 21 -1.68 10.00 -31.79
CA LEU A 21 -1.98 9.32 -30.51
C LEU A 21 -2.96 10.11 -29.65
N ASP A 22 -2.80 11.43 -29.58
CA ASP A 22 -3.77 12.30 -28.93
C ASP A 22 -5.16 12.15 -29.57
N GLY A 23 -5.22 11.94 -30.88
CA GLY A 23 -6.44 11.64 -31.61
C GLY A 23 -7.07 10.30 -31.20
N VAL A 24 -6.27 9.25 -31.03
CA VAL A 24 -6.74 7.93 -30.58
C VAL A 24 -7.27 8.01 -29.13
N GLU A 25 -6.55 8.67 -28.24
CA GLU A 25 -7.00 8.89 -26.85
C GLU A 25 -8.34 9.65 -26.80
N CYS A 26 -8.48 10.71 -27.58
CA CYS A 26 -9.72 11.48 -27.68
C CYS A 26 -10.87 10.62 -28.23
N THR A 27 -10.63 9.84 -29.30
CA THR A 27 -11.65 8.97 -29.90
C THR A 27 -12.13 7.93 -28.88
N PHE A 28 -11.23 7.32 -28.15
CA PHE A 28 -11.58 6.33 -27.11
C PHE A 28 -12.39 6.97 -25.97
N ALA A 29 -12.03 8.18 -25.53
CA ALA A 29 -12.80 8.92 -24.54
C ALA A 29 -14.22 9.23 -25.01
N VAL A 30 -14.40 9.66 -26.26
CA VAL A 30 -15.73 9.92 -26.86
C VAL A 30 -16.56 8.64 -26.94
N LEU A 31 -15.97 7.53 -27.38
CA LEU A 31 -16.66 6.23 -27.43
C LEU A 31 -17.15 5.79 -26.05
N ILE A 32 -16.36 5.96 -25.00
CA ILE A 32 -16.79 5.65 -23.64
C ILE A 32 -17.96 6.56 -23.22
N ILE A 33 -17.90 7.86 -23.47
CA ILE A 33 -18.99 8.78 -23.14
C ILE A 33 -20.29 8.35 -23.84
N ILE A 34 -20.22 7.97 -25.12
CA ILE A 34 -21.39 7.52 -25.89
C ILE A 34 -21.91 6.19 -25.35
N LEU A 35 -21.04 5.21 -25.14
CA LEU A 35 -21.41 3.88 -24.68
C LEU A 35 -22.13 3.91 -23.32
N PHE A 36 -21.70 4.79 -22.43
CA PHE A 36 -22.29 4.92 -21.09
C PHE A 36 -23.40 6.00 -21.00
N SER A 37 -23.75 6.64 -22.14
CA SER A 37 -24.82 7.68 -22.17
C SER A 37 -26.17 7.23 -21.56
N PRO A 38 -26.66 5.98 -21.72
CA PRO A 38 -27.90 5.54 -21.06
C PRO A 38 -27.82 5.59 -19.54
N ILE A 39 -26.64 5.27 -18.98
CA ILE A 39 -26.41 5.32 -17.51
C ILE A 39 -26.42 6.77 -17.02
N TYR A 40 -25.91 7.72 -17.82
CA TYR A 40 -25.94 9.14 -17.46
C TYR A 40 -27.36 9.70 -17.46
N ILE A 41 -28.17 9.28 -18.43
CA ILE A 41 -29.60 9.65 -18.47
C ILE A 41 -30.30 9.10 -17.23
N LEU A 42 -30.06 7.84 -16.86
CA LEU A 42 -30.63 7.23 -15.67
C LEU A 42 -30.20 7.95 -14.38
N ASN A 43 -28.92 8.28 -14.25
CA ASN A 43 -28.42 9.03 -13.10
C ASN A 43 -29.08 10.42 -12.98
N THR A 44 -29.32 11.07 -14.11
CA THR A 44 -30.05 12.37 -14.15
C THR A 44 -31.49 12.22 -13.67
N LEU A 45 -32.17 11.19 -14.14
CA LEU A 45 -33.58 10.92 -13.72
C LEU A 45 -33.67 10.63 -12.22
N ILE A 46 -32.75 9.80 -11.67
CA ILE A 46 -32.69 9.53 -10.23
C ILE A 46 -32.43 10.81 -9.41
N SER A 47 -31.58 11.69 -9.93
CA SER A 47 -31.31 12.98 -9.26
C SER A 47 -32.52 13.91 -9.24
N PHE A 48 -33.33 13.93 -10.30
CA PHE A 48 -34.58 14.68 -10.35
C PHE A 48 -35.59 14.16 -9.32
N GLU A 49 -35.75 12.85 -9.17
CA GLU A 49 -36.64 12.27 -8.16
C GLU A 49 -36.26 12.67 -6.73
N LYS A 50 -34.96 12.89 -6.47
CA LYS A 50 -34.43 13.30 -5.15
C LYS A 50 -34.46 14.82 -4.92
N LEU A 51 -35.06 15.61 -5.80
CA LEU A 51 -35.11 17.09 -5.73
C LEU A 51 -33.72 17.73 -5.54
N SER A 52 -32.64 17.10 -6.02
CA SER A 52 -31.27 17.64 -5.96
C SER A 52 -30.82 18.10 -7.34
N ALA A 53 -29.97 19.12 -7.38
CA ALA A 53 -29.34 19.51 -8.64
C ALA A 53 -28.58 18.27 -9.23
N PRO A 54 -28.83 17.92 -10.52
CA PRO A 54 -28.25 16.68 -11.09
C PRO A 54 -26.73 16.75 -11.24
N LEU A 55 -26.17 17.95 -11.40
CA LEU A 55 -24.76 18.17 -11.65
C LEU A 55 -24.17 19.20 -10.69
N SER A 56 -22.96 18.97 -10.24
CA SER A 56 -22.11 19.91 -9.53
C SER A 56 -20.83 20.20 -10.31
N ARG A 57 -20.31 21.42 -10.16
CA ARG A 57 -19.01 21.79 -10.72
C ARG A 57 -17.91 21.30 -9.79
N CYS A 58 -17.00 20.47 -10.33
CA CYS A 58 -15.83 19.97 -9.64
C CYS A 58 -14.58 20.64 -10.21
N THR A 59 -13.57 20.78 -9.37
CA THR A 59 -12.24 21.27 -9.75
C THR A 59 -11.21 20.21 -9.43
N THR A 60 -10.27 19.98 -10.33
CA THR A 60 -9.05 19.20 -10.06
C THR A 60 -7.84 20.06 -10.44
N ASN A 61 -6.79 19.98 -9.67
CA ASN A 61 -5.57 20.74 -9.91
C ASN A 61 -4.48 19.79 -10.41
N ASP A 62 -3.55 20.34 -11.20
CA ASP A 62 -2.30 19.66 -11.51
C ASP A 62 -1.22 20.05 -10.49
N LEU A 63 -0.06 19.41 -10.63
CA LEU A 63 1.11 19.68 -9.79
C LEU A 63 1.72 21.08 -10.01
N LEU A 64 1.38 21.72 -11.12
CA LEU A 64 1.82 23.07 -11.47
C LEU A 64 0.89 24.16 -10.93
N GLY A 65 -0.21 23.75 -10.27
CA GLY A 65 -1.21 24.67 -9.74
C GLY A 65 -2.28 25.09 -10.75
N ASN A 66 -2.28 24.54 -11.97
CA ASN A 66 -3.34 24.81 -12.94
C ASN A 66 -4.63 24.10 -12.51
N SER A 67 -5.74 24.83 -12.57
CA SER A 67 -7.06 24.30 -12.19
C SER A 67 -7.87 23.90 -13.40
N TYR A 68 -8.35 22.67 -13.42
CA TYR A 68 -9.22 22.10 -14.45
C TYR A 68 -10.62 21.93 -13.89
N HIS A 69 -11.62 22.42 -14.63
CA HIS A 69 -13.02 22.36 -14.21
C HIS A 69 -13.78 21.35 -15.06
N TYR A 70 -14.56 20.51 -14.39
CA TYR A 70 -15.47 19.56 -15.02
C TYR A 70 -16.77 19.45 -14.21
N TYR A 71 -17.80 18.85 -14.80
CA TYR A 71 -19.05 18.56 -14.11
C TYR A 71 -19.06 17.13 -13.60
N SER A 72 -19.73 16.90 -12.49
CA SER A 72 -19.94 15.59 -11.88
C SER A 72 -21.40 15.42 -11.51
N PHE A 73 -21.94 14.21 -11.68
CA PHE A 73 -23.23 13.88 -11.11
C PHE A 73 -23.14 13.85 -9.58
N ASN A 74 -24.18 14.36 -8.88
CA ASN A 74 -24.22 14.34 -7.43
C ASN A 74 -24.42 12.92 -6.88
N HIS A 75 -25.11 12.07 -7.65
CA HIS A 75 -25.43 10.69 -7.28
C HIS A 75 -25.17 9.74 -8.45
N GLY A 76 -25.05 8.45 -8.11
CA GLY A 76 -25.00 7.36 -9.08
C GLY A 76 -23.59 6.87 -9.43
N THR A 77 -23.59 5.79 -10.21
CA THR A 77 -22.37 5.16 -10.71
C THR A 77 -21.76 6.03 -11.81
N PHE A 78 -20.43 6.04 -11.92
CA PHE A 78 -19.70 6.86 -12.91
C PHE A 78 -19.91 8.39 -12.80
N ARG A 79 -20.18 8.89 -11.60
CA ARG A 79 -20.48 10.31 -11.35
C ARG A 79 -19.44 11.29 -11.94
N HIS A 80 -18.17 10.90 -12.05
CA HIS A 80 -17.08 11.74 -12.56
C HIS A 80 -16.76 11.52 -14.04
N VAL A 81 -17.64 10.91 -14.82
CA VAL A 81 -17.38 10.59 -16.23
C VAL A 81 -17.04 11.81 -17.09
N PHE A 82 -17.59 12.96 -16.78
CA PHE A 82 -17.32 14.19 -17.53
C PHE A 82 -15.87 14.67 -17.43
N ILE A 83 -15.06 14.10 -16.54
CA ILE A 83 -13.60 14.32 -16.56
C ILE A 83 -12.98 13.85 -17.89
N LEU A 84 -13.59 12.87 -18.57
CA LEU A 84 -13.17 12.43 -19.89
C LEU A 84 -13.22 13.55 -20.97
N LEU A 85 -14.05 14.57 -20.76
CA LEU A 85 -14.06 15.74 -21.65
C LEU A 85 -12.74 16.52 -21.58
N LEU A 86 -12.01 16.47 -20.47
CA LEU A 86 -10.69 17.09 -20.38
C LEU A 86 -9.65 16.33 -21.25
N ILE A 87 -9.85 15.03 -21.45
CA ILE A 87 -9.03 14.23 -22.40
C ILE A 87 -9.39 14.64 -23.83
N VAL A 88 -10.69 14.77 -24.14
CA VAL A 88 -11.15 15.21 -25.47
C VAL A 88 -10.63 16.63 -25.79
N LYS A 89 -10.59 17.51 -24.81
CA LYS A 89 -10.00 18.85 -24.91
C LYS A 89 -8.46 18.86 -24.95
N ARG A 90 -7.83 17.70 -24.79
CA ARG A 90 -6.38 17.54 -24.68
C ARG A 90 -5.72 18.27 -23.50
N GLU A 91 -6.49 18.59 -22.49
CA GLU A 91 -6.03 19.15 -21.21
C GLU A 91 -5.46 18.07 -20.30
N MET A 92 -5.94 16.82 -20.44
CA MET A 92 -5.50 15.63 -19.73
C MET A 92 -5.16 14.49 -20.68
N THR A 93 -4.51 13.45 -20.15
CA THR A 93 -4.27 12.17 -20.84
C THR A 93 -4.85 10.99 -20.03
N TRP A 94 -4.90 9.79 -20.63
CA TRP A 94 -5.31 8.58 -19.89
C TRP A 94 -4.31 8.21 -18.80
N VAL A 95 -3.01 8.28 -19.10
CA VAL A 95 -1.93 7.96 -18.16
C VAL A 95 -0.94 9.13 -18.13
N GLY A 96 -0.81 9.77 -16.98
CA GLY A 96 0.02 10.97 -16.83
C GLY A 96 0.35 11.26 -15.37
N LEU A 97 0.68 12.51 -15.09
CA LEU A 97 0.98 12.97 -13.72
C LEU A 97 -0.20 12.74 -12.76
N PRO A 98 0.07 12.45 -11.48
CA PRO A 98 -0.98 12.35 -10.47
C PRO A 98 -1.71 13.69 -10.29
N ARG A 99 -3.02 13.64 -9.96
CA ARG A 99 -3.88 14.83 -9.87
C ARG A 99 -3.71 15.62 -8.58
N GLU A 100 -3.47 14.92 -7.49
CA GLU A 100 -3.44 15.52 -6.15
C GLU A 100 -2.16 15.09 -5.44
N VAL A 101 -1.22 16.01 -5.30
CA VAL A 101 -0.04 15.79 -4.48
C VAL A 101 0.30 17.10 -3.78
N THR A 102 0.41 17.03 -2.46
CA THR A 102 0.73 18.14 -1.57
C THR A 102 2.24 18.33 -1.32
N SER A 103 3.10 17.59 -2.02
CA SER A 103 4.55 17.62 -1.80
C SER A 103 5.28 18.53 -2.80
N ASN A 104 6.39 19.12 -2.36
CA ASN A 104 7.30 19.96 -3.16
C ASN A 104 8.05 19.11 -4.20
N LEU A 105 7.37 18.68 -5.26
CA LEU A 105 8.02 18.03 -6.39
C LEU A 105 8.98 19.01 -7.08
N CYS A 106 10.15 18.52 -7.51
CA CYS A 106 11.00 19.23 -8.44
C CYS A 106 10.34 19.26 -9.83
N LEU A 107 9.45 20.20 -10.05
CA LEU A 107 8.58 20.31 -11.22
C LEU A 107 9.34 20.52 -12.53
N THR A 108 10.59 20.95 -12.48
CA THR A 108 11.42 21.22 -13.66
C THR A 108 11.69 19.97 -14.52
N CYS A 109 11.65 18.78 -13.91
CA CYS A 109 11.90 17.51 -14.59
C CYS A 109 10.67 16.99 -15.38
N PHE A 110 9.47 17.53 -15.16
CA PHE A 110 8.21 16.97 -15.67
C PHE A 110 7.38 17.95 -16.52
N ASN A 111 7.95 19.07 -16.94
CA ASN A 111 7.27 20.15 -17.65
C ASN A 111 6.55 19.74 -18.96
N GLU A 112 6.90 18.59 -19.55
CA GLU A 112 6.25 18.10 -20.78
C GLU A 112 5.15 17.06 -20.54
N MET A 113 4.95 16.63 -19.29
CA MET A 113 3.95 15.60 -18.96
C MET A 113 2.61 16.24 -18.56
N LYS A 114 1.54 15.84 -19.23
CA LYS A 114 0.17 16.21 -18.86
C LYS A 114 -0.32 15.42 -17.64
N VAL A 115 -1.27 15.99 -16.91
CA VAL A 115 -2.02 15.28 -15.87
C VAL A 115 -2.78 14.10 -16.48
N GLY A 116 -2.74 12.95 -15.81
CA GLY A 116 -3.41 11.73 -16.23
C GLY A 116 -4.71 11.47 -15.46
N LEU A 117 -5.64 10.76 -16.11
CA LEU A 117 -6.76 10.13 -15.42
C LEU A 117 -6.25 9.08 -14.43
N VAL A 118 -5.19 8.38 -14.81
CA VAL A 118 -4.51 7.34 -14.04
C VAL A 118 -3.02 7.69 -13.93
N SER A 119 -2.43 7.40 -12.79
CA SER A 119 -0.99 7.47 -12.55
C SER A 119 -0.51 6.25 -11.76
N LEU A 120 0.77 5.90 -11.88
CA LEU A 120 1.37 4.81 -11.11
C LEU A 120 1.27 5.09 -9.61
N TYR A 121 1.59 6.30 -9.20
CA TYR A 121 1.44 6.75 -7.82
C TYR A 121 -0.01 6.63 -7.34
N GLY A 122 -0.98 7.06 -8.13
CA GLY A 122 -2.40 6.92 -7.81
C GLY A 122 -2.83 5.47 -7.66
N LEU A 123 -2.33 4.55 -8.50
CA LEU A 123 -2.58 3.12 -8.35
C LEU A 123 -1.96 2.58 -7.06
N HIS A 124 -0.73 2.95 -6.74
CA HIS A 124 -0.06 2.52 -5.50
C HIS A 124 -0.80 3.03 -4.26
N GLN A 125 -1.20 4.30 -4.23
CA GLN A 125 -2.02 4.85 -3.15
C GLN A 125 -3.36 4.13 -3.03
N PHE A 126 -4.02 3.87 -4.14
CA PHE A 126 -5.31 3.20 -4.17
C PHE A 126 -5.23 1.74 -3.72
N THR A 127 -4.17 1.02 -4.07
CA THR A 127 -3.91 -0.37 -3.65
C THR A 127 -3.20 -0.48 -2.30
N GLY A 128 -2.75 0.65 -1.74
CA GLY A 128 -2.11 0.72 -0.43
C GLY A 128 -0.67 0.24 -0.39
N ILE A 129 0.05 0.36 -1.48
CA ILE A 129 1.51 0.21 -1.50
C ILE A 129 2.10 1.44 -0.83
N SER A 130 2.51 1.30 0.44
CA SER A 130 2.91 2.41 1.32
C SER A 130 4.30 2.98 1.05
N ILE A 131 5.10 2.34 0.20
CA ILE A 131 6.50 2.71 -0.07
C ILE A 131 6.62 3.65 -1.28
N SER A 132 5.51 3.94 -1.96
CA SER A 132 5.57 4.75 -3.16
C SER A 132 5.84 6.22 -2.85
N ASN A 133 6.93 6.73 -3.41
CA ASN A 133 7.24 8.16 -3.45
C ASN A 133 6.72 8.72 -4.77
N VAL A 134 6.05 9.87 -4.72
CA VAL A 134 5.50 10.55 -5.91
C VAL A 134 6.56 10.77 -6.99
N GLU A 135 7.76 11.18 -6.59
CA GLU A 135 8.86 11.48 -7.52
C GLU A 135 9.35 10.20 -8.21
N GLU A 136 9.58 9.13 -7.45
CA GLU A 136 10.05 7.85 -7.95
C GLU A 136 9.03 7.19 -8.89
N ASP A 137 7.76 7.15 -8.49
CA ASP A 137 6.69 6.61 -9.31
C ASP A 137 6.49 7.42 -10.60
N THR A 138 6.56 8.74 -10.52
CA THR A 138 6.43 9.61 -11.69
C THR A 138 7.63 9.48 -12.62
N LEU A 139 8.84 9.39 -12.08
CA LEU A 139 10.06 9.15 -12.86
C LEU A 139 10.03 7.77 -13.53
N LEU A 140 9.60 6.74 -12.84
CA LEU A 140 9.43 5.40 -13.38
C LEU A 140 8.38 5.41 -14.50
N GLN A 141 7.22 6.02 -14.25
CA GLN A 141 6.14 6.13 -15.22
C GLN A 141 6.53 6.93 -16.48
N SER A 142 7.40 7.94 -16.36
CA SER A 142 7.89 8.71 -17.51
C SER A 142 8.62 7.85 -18.54
N LYS A 143 9.21 6.74 -18.11
CA LYS A 143 9.92 5.77 -18.96
C LYS A 143 9.02 4.68 -19.54
N PHE A 144 7.74 4.66 -19.20
CA PHE A 144 6.81 3.62 -19.64
C PHE A 144 6.60 3.63 -21.14
N SER A 145 6.75 2.46 -21.75
CA SER A 145 6.29 2.18 -23.10
C SER A 145 4.76 2.24 -23.19
N ARG A 146 4.22 2.22 -24.39
CA ARG A 146 2.77 2.22 -24.62
C ARG A 146 2.07 1.01 -23.99
N LEU A 147 2.71 -0.15 -24.07
CA LEU A 147 2.16 -1.40 -23.50
C LEU A 147 2.10 -1.31 -21.96
N GLU A 148 3.12 -0.72 -21.34
CA GLU A 148 3.14 -0.52 -19.89
C GLU A 148 2.08 0.50 -19.45
N LYS A 149 1.86 1.57 -20.20
CA LYS A 149 0.76 2.53 -19.96
C LYS A 149 -0.60 1.86 -20.07
N PHE A 150 -0.81 1.03 -21.10
CA PHE A 150 -2.03 0.26 -21.26
C PHE A 150 -2.22 -0.73 -20.10
N ASN A 151 -1.16 -1.44 -19.71
CA ASN A 151 -1.19 -2.35 -18.55
C ASN A 151 -1.55 -1.60 -17.25
N LEU A 152 -1.01 -0.39 -17.05
CA LEU A 152 -1.36 0.46 -15.92
C LEU A 152 -2.86 0.82 -15.90
N LEU A 153 -3.45 1.15 -17.07
CA LEU A 153 -4.89 1.40 -17.19
C LEU A 153 -5.71 0.16 -16.80
N VAL A 154 -5.35 -1.02 -17.33
CA VAL A 154 -6.04 -2.27 -17.02
C VAL A 154 -5.94 -2.59 -15.53
N ARG A 155 -4.76 -2.49 -14.94
CA ARG A 155 -4.53 -2.73 -13.51
C ARG A 155 -5.35 -1.76 -12.64
N THR A 156 -5.43 -0.47 -13.01
CA THR A 156 -6.23 0.51 -12.28
C THR A 156 -7.72 0.23 -12.44
N LEU A 157 -8.18 -0.21 -13.61
CA LEU A 157 -9.58 -0.61 -13.81
C LEU A 157 -9.94 -1.81 -12.92
N VAL A 158 -9.12 -2.86 -12.94
CA VAL A 158 -9.31 -4.03 -12.07
C VAL A 158 -9.30 -3.61 -10.60
N ALA A 159 -8.34 -2.79 -10.18
CA ALA A 159 -8.29 -2.27 -8.83
C ALA A 159 -9.57 -1.49 -8.48
N SER A 160 -10.08 -0.63 -9.36
CA SER A 160 -11.30 0.15 -9.12
C SER A 160 -12.57 -0.71 -8.99
N LEU A 161 -12.60 -1.86 -9.63
CA LEU A 161 -13.71 -2.82 -9.50
C LEU A 161 -13.62 -3.63 -8.21
N THR A 162 -12.41 -3.90 -7.74
CA THR A 162 -12.16 -4.71 -6.54
C THR A 162 -12.11 -3.86 -5.26
N PHE A 163 -11.58 -2.65 -5.33
CA PHE A 163 -11.44 -1.74 -4.19
C PHE A 163 -12.59 -0.72 -4.19
N ARG A 164 -13.67 -1.04 -3.52
CA ARG A 164 -14.82 -0.14 -3.40
C ARG A 164 -14.58 0.86 -2.27
N ASN A 165 -14.34 2.14 -2.59
CA ASN A 165 -14.27 3.21 -1.60
C ASN A 165 -15.66 3.41 -0.94
N LYS A 166 -15.93 2.67 0.12
CA LYS A 166 -16.90 3.11 1.12
C LYS A 166 -16.13 3.94 2.14
N ILE A 167 -16.45 5.22 2.27
CA ILE A 167 -16.09 5.99 3.45
C ILE A 167 -16.86 5.33 4.60
N GLN A 168 -16.19 4.45 5.33
CA GLN A 168 -16.68 3.88 6.58
C GLN A 168 -15.83 4.47 7.71
N ASP A 169 -16.42 4.61 8.88
CA ASP A 169 -15.66 4.91 10.09
C ASP A 169 -14.53 3.89 10.24
N ILE A 170 -13.31 4.39 10.38
CA ILE A 170 -12.13 3.53 10.52
C ILE A 170 -12.21 2.86 11.88
N LYS A 171 -12.50 1.56 11.89
CA LYS A 171 -12.52 0.77 13.12
C LYS A 171 -11.12 0.58 13.65
N ALA A 172 -10.94 0.65 14.96
CA ALA A 172 -9.65 0.39 15.63
C ALA A 172 -9.21 -1.08 15.49
N SER A 173 -10.16 -2.00 15.33
CA SER A 173 -9.91 -3.41 15.02
C SER A 173 -11.13 -4.01 14.29
N PHE A 174 -10.88 -5.06 13.51
CA PHE A 174 -11.92 -5.85 12.83
C PHE A 174 -11.47 -7.31 12.73
N ARG A 175 -12.32 -8.19 12.18
CA ARG A 175 -11.98 -9.61 12.03
C ARG A 175 -12.03 -10.01 10.55
N ILE A 176 -11.03 -10.79 10.12
CA ILE A 176 -11.02 -11.46 8.81
C ILE A 176 -11.07 -12.96 9.07
N PHE A 177 -12.11 -13.63 8.61
CA PHE A 177 -12.36 -15.07 8.85
C PHE A 177 -12.15 -15.50 10.31
N GLY A 178 -12.64 -14.67 11.26
CA GLY A 178 -12.53 -14.94 12.70
C GLY A 178 -11.23 -14.47 13.35
N VAL A 179 -10.19 -14.15 12.58
CA VAL A 179 -8.91 -13.64 13.09
C VAL A 179 -9.01 -12.13 13.32
N ARG A 180 -8.68 -11.68 14.54
CA ARG A 180 -8.62 -10.26 14.92
C ARG A 180 -7.45 -9.58 14.21
N ILE A 181 -7.71 -8.39 13.69
CA ILE A 181 -6.71 -7.51 13.10
C ILE A 181 -6.77 -6.16 13.81
N ASP A 182 -5.66 -5.72 14.36
CA ASP A 182 -5.50 -4.40 14.96
C ASP A 182 -5.17 -3.39 13.86
N ASN A 183 -6.07 -2.44 13.68
CA ASN A 183 -6.05 -1.48 12.56
C ASN A 183 -5.31 -0.22 12.97
N VAL A 184 -4.00 -0.22 12.82
CA VAL A 184 -3.10 0.86 13.26
C VAL A 184 -2.14 1.28 12.16
N SER A 185 -1.55 2.47 12.29
CA SER A 185 -0.42 2.88 11.45
C SER A 185 0.86 2.14 11.87
N LEU A 186 1.86 2.08 10.99
CA LEU A 186 3.15 1.45 11.29
C LEU A 186 3.82 2.09 12.51
N ASP A 187 3.79 3.41 12.61
CA ASP A 187 4.35 4.17 13.75
C ASP A 187 3.67 3.82 15.07
N ASN A 188 2.34 3.75 15.06
CA ASN A 188 1.55 3.35 16.22
C ASN A 188 1.78 1.89 16.61
N ALA A 189 1.99 1.00 15.65
CA ALA A 189 2.30 -0.40 15.91
C ALA A 189 3.64 -0.53 16.64
N VAL A 190 4.70 0.15 16.16
CA VAL A 190 6.01 0.17 16.83
C VAL A 190 5.89 0.77 18.24
N THR A 191 5.14 1.86 18.39
CA THR A 191 4.91 2.48 19.70
C THR A 191 4.23 1.51 20.68
N LYS A 192 3.19 0.81 20.23
CA LYS A 192 2.46 -0.18 21.05
C LYS A 192 3.37 -1.32 21.50
N ILE A 193 4.18 -1.90 20.60
CA ILE A 193 5.11 -2.98 20.91
C ILE A 193 6.16 -2.56 21.94
N LEU A 194 6.67 -1.33 21.84
CA LEU A 194 7.74 -0.83 22.70
C LEU A 194 7.24 -0.21 24.02
N THR A 195 5.94 0.01 24.16
CA THR A 195 5.36 0.52 25.40
C THR A 195 5.19 -0.62 26.38
N PRO A 196 5.87 -0.59 27.55
CA PRO A 196 5.74 -1.66 28.54
C PRO A 196 4.29 -1.87 28.99
N SER A 197 3.91 -3.13 29.14
CA SER A 197 2.61 -3.45 29.75
C SER A 197 2.59 -3.01 31.22
N SER A 198 1.47 -2.47 31.66
CA SER A 198 1.25 -2.11 33.06
C SER A 198 1.33 -3.33 34.01
N ASN A 199 1.18 -4.52 33.49
CA ASN A 199 1.12 -5.77 34.25
C ASN A 199 2.46 -6.53 34.34
N LEU A 200 3.57 -5.96 33.85
CA LEU A 200 4.89 -6.62 33.80
C LEU A 200 4.91 -7.96 33.06
N CYS A 201 3.90 -8.24 32.24
CA CYS A 201 3.80 -9.46 31.44
C CYS A 201 4.44 -9.24 30.06
N THR A 202 5.00 -10.31 29.50
CA THR A 202 5.48 -10.32 28.12
C THR A 202 4.35 -10.00 27.14
N GLN A 203 4.52 -9.00 26.31
CA GLN A 203 3.58 -8.69 25.23
C GLN A 203 3.93 -9.47 23.97
N THR A 204 2.92 -9.93 23.29
CA THR A 204 3.05 -10.73 22.06
C THR A 204 2.44 -10.00 20.87
N ALA A 205 3.14 -10.02 19.73
CA ALA A 205 2.66 -9.47 18.48
C ALA A 205 2.88 -10.47 17.32
N CYS A 206 1.94 -10.52 16.40
CA CYS A 206 2.09 -11.30 15.16
C CYS A 206 1.70 -10.49 13.92
N PHE A 207 2.24 -10.91 12.78
CA PHE A 207 1.94 -10.36 11.46
C PHE A 207 1.09 -11.35 10.69
N VAL A 208 -0.17 -10.99 10.47
CA VAL A 208 -1.17 -11.84 9.82
C VAL A 208 -1.24 -11.50 8.35
N ASN A 209 -0.85 -12.45 7.52
CA ASN A 209 -0.95 -12.36 6.06
C ASN A 209 -1.99 -13.35 5.50
N VAL A 210 -2.18 -13.36 4.19
CA VAL A 210 -3.15 -14.27 3.53
C VAL A 210 -2.83 -15.72 3.81
N ASN A 211 -1.54 -16.11 3.88
CA ASN A 211 -1.15 -17.47 4.21
C ASN A 211 -1.57 -17.84 5.65
N SER A 212 -1.38 -16.93 6.60
CA SER A 212 -1.86 -17.11 7.99
C SER A 212 -3.38 -17.31 8.04
N ILE A 213 -4.14 -16.54 7.26
CA ILE A 213 -5.60 -16.68 7.14
C ILE A 213 -5.97 -18.04 6.55
N ASN A 214 -5.28 -18.47 5.46
CA ASN A 214 -5.53 -19.77 4.84
C ASN A 214 -5.24 -20.93 5.81
N LEU A 215 -4.13 -20.86 6.54
CA LEU A 215 -3.81 -21.87 7.58
C LEU A 215 -4.82 -21.88 8.73
N ALA A 216 -5.37 -20.72 9.06
CA ALA A 216 -6.37 -20.58 10.13
C ALA A 216 -7.78 -20.99 9.68
N SER A 217 -8.10 -20.97 8.38
CA SER A 217 -9.46 -21.25 7.87
C SER A 217 -10.04 -22.58 8.34
N ASP A 218 -9.20 -23.60 8.44
CA ASP A 218 -9.58 -24.95 8.89
C ASP A 218 -8.98 -25.30 10.26
N ASN A 219 -8.42 -24.31 10.97
CA ASN A 219 -7.70 -24.51 12.23
C ASN A 219 -8.13 -23.52 13.32
N ASN A 220 -9.19 -23.88 14.04
CA ASN A 220 -9.72 -23.07 15.13
C ASN A 220 -8.70 -22.83 16.27
N ALA A 221 -7.75 -23.74 16.48
CA ALA A 221 -6.71 -23.57 17.48
C ALA A 221 -5.77 -22.41 17.07
N LEU A 222 -5.41 -22.31 15.78
CA LEU A 222 -4.60 -21.21 15.29
C LEU A 222 -5.33 -19.87 15.36
N ILE A 223 -6.64 -19.83 15.03
CA ILE A 223 -7.48 -18.64 15.22
C ILE A 223 -7.45 -18.19 16.68
N SER A 224 -7.63 -19.13 17.59
CA SER A 224 -7.60 -18.84 19.04
C SER A 224 -6.24 -18.33 19.48
N THR A 225 -5.16 -18.97 19.04
CA THR A 225 -3.78 -18.56 19.34
C THR A 225 -3.50 -17.12 18.88
N ILE A 226 -3.80 -16.79 17.63
CA ILE A 226 -3.60 -15.43 17.10
C ILE A 226 -4.47 -14.41 17.86
N ASN A 227 -5.73 -14.76 18.17
CA ASN A 227 -6.64 -13.87 18.88
C ASN A 227 -6.23 -13.62 20.33
N ASN A 228 -5.42 -14.50 20.93
CA ASN A 228 -4.87 -14.37 22.29
C ASN A 228 -3.58 -13.53 22.35
N PHE A 229 -3.00 -13.17 21.21
CA PHE A 229 -1.87 -12.24 21.18
C PHE A 229 -2.34 -10.83 21.54
N ASP A 230 -1.45 -10.04 22.13
CA ASP A 230 -1.76 -8.65 22.48
C ASP A 230 -1.99 -7.83 21.22
N PHE A 231 -1.21 -8.09 20.17
CA PHE A 231 -1.33 -7.41 18.88
C PHE A 231 -1.30 -8.38 17.71
N ALA A 232 -2.20 -8.16 16.73
CA ALA A 232 -2.24 -8.87 15.46
C ALA A 232 -2.35 -7.87 14.31
N PHE A 233 -1.25 -7.66 13.58
CA PHE A 233 -1.16 -6.66 12.53
C PHE A 233 -1.35 -7.27 11.15
N ALA A 234 -1.97 -6.51 10.24
CA ALA A 234 -2.15 -6.96 8.86
C ALA A 234 -0.87 -6.82 8.05
N ASP A 235 -0.42 -7.92 7.44
CA ASP A 235 0.74 -8.00 6.58
C ASP A 235 0.35 -8.36 5.14
N GLY A 236 0.67 -7.47 4.22
CA GLY A 236 0.51 -7.66 2.79
C GLY A 236 -0.78 -7.08 2.19
N SER A 237 -0.71 -6.84 0.88
CA SER A 237 -1.81 -6.26 0.09
C SER A 237 -3.07 -7.14 0.05
N GLY A 238 -2.91 -8.46 0.19
CA GLY A 238 -4.02 -9.40 0.27
C GLY A 238 -4.91 -9.18 1.48
N MET A 239 -4.35 -8.76 2.62
CA MET A 239 -5.11 -8.42 3.82
C MET A 239 -5.95 -7.15 3.62
N ARG A 240 -5.42 -6.16 2.90
CA ARG A 240 -6.19 -4.98 2.50
C ARG A 240 -7.37 -5.34 1.62
N PHE A 241 -7.14 -6.23 0.64
CA PHE A 241 -8.20 -6.72 -0.23
C PHE A 241 -9.29 -7.46 0.56
N ALA A 242 -8.91 -8.37 1.47
CA ALA A 242 -9.85 -9.11 2.30
C ALA A 242 -10.68 -8.19 3.22
N ALA A 243 -10.05 -7.18 3.85
CA ALA A 243 -10.74 -6.17 4.65
C ALA A 243 -11.78 -5.42 3.82
N GLN A 244 -11.41 -4.96 2.61
CA GLN A 244 -12.32 -4.21 1.74
C GLN A 244 -13.49 -5.07 1.22
N MET A 245 -13.28 -6.35 0.96
CA MET A 245 -14.38 -7.27 0.60
C MET A 245 -15.43 -7.38 1.70
N GLN A 246 -15.02 -7.30 2.97
CA GLN A 246 -15.92 -7.30 4.13
C GLN A 246 -16.50 -5.91 4.44
N GLY A 247 -16.03 -4.88 3.74
CA GLY A 247 -16.46 -3.51 3.93
C GLY A 247 -15.70 -2.77 5.03
N ASP A 248 -14.58 -3.30 5.50
CA ASP A 248 -13.67 -2.65 6.44
C ASP A 248 -12.52 -1.95 5.69
N GLN A 249 -11.97 -0.88 6.29
CA GLN A 249 -10.83 -0.16 5.73
C GLN A 249 -9.59 -0.40 6.57
N LEU A 250 -8.56 -0.99 5.97
CA LEU A 250 -7.26 -1.14 6.60
C LEU A 250 -6.48 0.18 6.53
N LEU A 251 -6.04 0.69 7.68
CA LEU A 251 -5.34 1.97 7.81
C LEU A 251 -3.95 1.92 7.16
N ALA A 252 -3.19 0.87 7.46
CA ALA A 252 -1.85 0.66 6.91
C ALA A 252 -1.55 -0.83 6.74
N ASN A 253 -0.60 -1.14 5.86
CA ASN A 253 0.07 -2.42 5.84
C ASN A 253 1.17 -2.39 6.91
N VAL A 254 1.08 -3.27 7.90
CA VAL A 254 2.05 -3.35 8.99
C VAL A 254 2.74 -4.70 8.90
N ASN A 255 3.90 -4.74 8.27
CA ASN A 255 4.71 -5.95 8.12
C ASN A 255 6.04 -5.85 8.88
N GLY A 256 6.63 -7.00 9.15
CA GLY A 256 7.88 -7.07 9.91
C GLY A 256 9.05 -6.38 9.24
N THR A 257 9.12 -6.43 7.90
CA THR A 257 10.23 -5.83 7.13
C THR A 257 10.22 -4.32 7.20
N ASP A 258 9.06 -3.69 7.02
CA ASP A 258 8.91 -2.23 7.11
C ASP A 258 9.00 -1.73 8.56
N MET A 259 8.61 -2.56 9.52
CA MET A 259 8.68 -2.25 10.95
C MET A 259 10.11 -2.30 11.49
N LEU A 260 10.93 -3.25 11.03
CA LEU A 260 12.26 -3.52 11.60
C LEU A 260 13.18 -2.29 11.66
N PRO A 261 13.28 -1.42 10.63
CA PRO A 261 14.09 -0.20 10.71
C PRO A 261 13.68 0.72 11.87
N MET A 262 12.39 0.99 11.99
CA MET A 262 11.85 1.87 13.05
C MET A 262 12.02 1.23 14.43
N LEU A 263 11.82 -0.08 14.53
CA LEU A 263 12.02 -0.84 15.76
C LEU A 263 13.48 -0.75 16.23
N CYS A 264 14.45 -0.95 15.32
CA CYS A 264 15.88 -0.86 15.60
C CYS A 264 16.28 0.55 16.08
N GLU A 265 15.80 1.60 15.43
CA GLU A 265 16.10 2.99 15.83
C GLU A 265 15.56 3.32 17.22
N ARG A 266 14.31 2.93 17.50
CA ARG A 266 13.70 3.18 18.81
C ARG A 266 14.28 2.31 19.90
N ALA A 267 14.54 1.03 19.63
CA ALA A 267 15.19 0.12 20.57
C ALA A 267 16.59 0.64 20.95
N ARG A 268 17.35 1.13 19.96
CA ARG A 268 18.65 1.79 20.20
C ARG A 268 18.50 3.01 21.09
N SER A 269 17.54 3.89 20.81
CA SER A 269 17.30 5.12 21.58
C SER A 269 16.87 4.83 23.01
N ASN A 270 16.13 3.73 23.21
CA ASN A 270 15.65 3.28 24.52
C ASN A 270 16.65 2.39 25.26
N ASN A 271 17.83 2.11 24.67
CA ASN A 271 18.83 1.15 25.20
C ASN A 271 18.30 -0.27 25.43
N GLN A 272 17.30 -0.71 24.63
CA GLN A 272 16.71 -2.03 24.72
C GLN A 272 17.56 -3.10 24.00
N ASN A 273 17.55 -4.31 24.55
CA ASN A 273 18.30 -5.47 24.07
C ASN A 273 17.41 -6.31 23.14
N LEU A 274 17.83 -6.48 21.89
CA LEU A 274 17.18 -7.34 20.92
C LEU A 274 17.77 -8.75 20.98
N TYR A 275 16.93 -9.77 20.78
CA TYR A 275 17.35 -11.13 20.54
C TYR A 275 16.72 -11.66 19.25
N LEU A 276 17.51 -12.31 18.38
CA LEU A 276 17.05 -12.87 17.11
C LEU A 276 16.95 -14.38 17.20
N LEU A 277 15.73 -14.92 17.07
CA LEU A 277 15.48 -16.36 17.12
C LEU A 277 14.84 -16.83 15.81
N GLY A 278 15.47 -17.74 15.12
CA GLY A 278 14.87 -18.37 13.95
C GLY A 278 15.81 -18.47 12.74
N SER A 279 15.22 -18.84 11.61
CA SER A 279 15.89 -19.07 10.33
C SER A 279 16.92 -20.22 10.37
N ASP A 280 17.66 -20.41 9.26
CA ASP A 280 18.74 -21.38 9.17
C ASP A 280 19.93 -21.03 10.08
N PRO A 281 20.79 -21.99 10.38
CA PRO A 281 22.05 -21.73 11.08
C PRO A 281 22.80 -20.56 10.43
N ASP A 282 23.40 -19.70 11.24
CA ASP A 282 24.17 -18.50 10.86
C ASP A 282 23.33 -17.31 10.32
N VAL A 283 22.11 -17.49 9.84
CA VAL A 283 21.29 -16.37 9.31
C VAL A 283 20.99 -15.33 10.39
N ALA A 284 20.62 -15.76 11.58
CA ALA A 284 20.34 -14.85 12.69
C ALA A 284 21.60 -14.06 13.11
N SER A 285 22.78 -14.70 13.15
CA SER A 285 24.03 -14.05 13.50
C SER A 285 24.52 -13.06 12.43
N ILE A 286 24.38 -13.41 11.16
CA ILE A 286 24.69 -12.51 10.03
C ILE A 286 23.74 -11.32 10.05
N THR A 287 22.46 -11.56 10.31
CA THR A 287 21.45 -10.49 10.42
C THR A 287 21.79 -9.54 11.58
N ALA A 288 22.20 -10.07 12.72
CA ALA A 288 22.62 -9.27 13.87
C ALA A 288 23.80 -8.36 13.52
N ALA A 289 24.84 -8.91 12.87
CA ALA A 289 26.01 -8.13 12.45
C ALA A 289 25.62 -7.00 11.46
N ASN A 290 24.75 -7.29 10.49
CA ASN A 290 24.26 -6.31 9.51
C ASN A 290 23.43 -5.21 10.19
N LEU A 291 22.59 -5.56 11.16
CA LEU A 291 21.78 -4.59 11.90
C LEU A 291 22.67 -3.69 12.77
N GLN A 292 23.69 -4.23 13.44
CA GLN A 292 24.63 -3.44 14.23
C GLN A 292 25.50 -2.52 13.37
N GLN A 293 25.87 -2.96 12.17
CA GLN A 293 26.55 -2.12 11.19
C GLN A 293 25.65 -0.97 10.70
N LYS A 294 24.38 -1.27 10.40
CA LYS A 294 23.41 -0.29 9.89
C LYS A 294 22.95 0.70 10.97
N TYR A 295 22.83 0.22 12.21
CA TYR A 295 22.37 0.99 13.37
C TYR A 295 23.44 0.98 14.48
N PRO A 296 24.51 1.82 14.38
CA PRO A 296 25.57 1.84 15.38
C PRO A 296 25.02 2.14 16.78
N GLY A 297 25.37 1.30 17.75
CA GLY A 297 24.87 1.39 19.13
C GLY A 297 23.63 0.55 19.40
N LEU A 298 23.04 -0.14 18.41
CA LEU A 298 21.97 -1.11 18.64
C LEU A 298 22.53 -2.30 19.44
N ARG A 299 21.83 -2.68 20.50
CA ARG A 299 22.19 -3.78 21.38
C ARG A 299 21.51 -5.06 20.90
N ILE A 300 22.28 -6.03 20.43
CA ILE A 300 21.78 -7.38 20.14
C ILE A 300 22.37 -8.30 21.21
N ALA A 301 21.52 -8.76 22.11
CA ALA A 301 21.89 -9.56 23.28
C ALA A 301 22.23 -11.00 22.91
N GLY A 302 21.70 -11.51 21.79
CA GLY A 302 21.99 -12.84 21.34
C GLY A 302 21.24 -13.23 20.07
N THR A 303 21.61 -14.39 19.55
CA THR A 303 21.01 -15.02 18.37
C THR A 303 20.88 -16.51 18.56
N HIS A 304 19.86 -17.13 17.97
CA HIS A 304 19.72 -18.58 17.91
C HIS A 304 19.01 -18.98 16.61
N HIS A 305 19.44 -20.06 15.98
CA HIS A 305 18.77 -20.60 14.79
C HIS A 305 17.40 -21.21 15.12
N GLY A 306 16.56 -21.43 14.10
CA GLY A 306 15.22 -21.98 14.27
C GLY A 306 15.14 -23.52 14.38
N TYR A 307 16.24 -24.25 14.22
CA TYR A 307 16.29 -25.71 14.19
C TYR A 307 16.63 -26.28 15.59
N PHE A 308 15.66 -26.25 16.48
CA PHE A 308 15.70 -26.88 17.80
C PHE A 308 14.36 -27.57 18.04
N ASP A 309 14.30 -28.47 19.02
CA ASP A 309 13.02 -29.10 19.41
C ASP A 309 12.10 -28.08 20.08
N LYS A 310 10.93 -27.81 19.44
CA LYS A 310 9.96 -26.84 19.95
C LYS A 310 9.23 -27.34 21.20
N GLN A 311 9.19 -28.66 21.41
CA GLN A 311 8.59 -29.26 22.60
C GLN A 311 9.54 -29.23 23.82
N ASP A 312 10.87 -29.15 23.56
CA ASP A 312 11.90 -28.96 24.59
C ASP A 312 12.69 -27.67 24.33
N SER A 313 12.06 -26.55 24.58
CA SER A 313 12.62 -25.20 24.31
C SER A 313 13.37 -24.61 25.52
N GLN A 314 13.46 -25.33 26.64
CA GLN A 314 13.97 -24.77 27.91
C GLN A 314 15.39 -24.20 27.78
N GLU A 315 16.29 -24.88 27.08
CA GLU A 315 17.65 -24.38 26.88
C GLU A 315 17.66 -23.04 26.12
N VAL A 316 16.84 -22.92 25.08
CA VAL A 316 16.73 -21.69 24.27
C VAL A 316 16.12 -20.57 25.11
N ILE A 317 15.07 -20.85 25.86
CA ILE A 317 14.42 -19.86 26.76
C ILE A 317 15.40 -19.39 27.84
N CYS A 318 16.16 -20.30 28.46
CA CYS A 318 17.19 -19.93 29.43
C CYS A 318 18.25 -18.99 28.83
N LYS A 319 18.68 -19.23 27.57
CA LYS A 319 19.62 -18.35 26.87
C LYS A 319 19.01 -16.96 26.61
N ILE A 320 17.76 -16.90 26.17
CA ILE A 320 17.04 -15.63 25.93
C ILE A 320 16.92 -14.82 27.22
N ASN A 321 16.54 -15.45 28.32
CA ASN A 321 16.37 -14.81 29.61
C ASN A 321 17.71 -14.37 30.22
N ALA A 322 18.74 -15.22 30.13
CA ALA A 322 20.09 -14.89 30.61
C ALA A 322 20.71 -13.71 29.87
N ALA A 323 20.33 -13.51 28.60
CA ALA A 323 20.74 -12.38 27.76
C ALA A 323 20.02 -11.06 28.13
N LYS A 324 19.09 -11.07 29.09
CA LYS A 324 18.28 -9.90 29.49
C LYS A 324 17.60 -9.26 28.28
N THR A 325 16.89 -10.06 27.51
CA THR A 325 16.20 -9.68 26.28
C THR A 325 15.01 -8.80 26.60
N ASP A 326 14.94 -7.61 25.99
CA ASP A 326 13.77 -6.72 26.06
C ASP A 326 12.81 -7.00 24.87
N ILE A 327 13.38 -7.30 23.70
CA ILE A 327 12.63 -7.55 22.47
C ILE A 327 13.13 -8.82 21.80
N LEU A 328 12.24 -9.82 21.69
CA LEU A 328 12.51 -11.07 20.99
C LEU A 328 11.87 -11.05 19.60
N LEU A 329 12.69 -11.15 18.56
CA LEU A 329 12.24 -11.32 17.17
C LEU A 329 12.26 -12.80 16.82
N VAL A 330 11.07 -13.35 16.49
CA VAL A 330 10.90 -14.79 16.22
C VAL A 330 10.60 -15.04 14.76
N ALA A 331 11.40 -15.90 14.11
CA ALA A 331 11.27 -16.29 12.71
C ALA A 331 11.36 -17.83 12.55
N LEU A 332 10.37 -18.54 13.13
CA LEU A 332 10.26 -20.01 13.08
C LEU A 332 9.32 -20.50 11.97
N GLY A 333 8.67 -19.57 11.27
CA GLY A 333 7.64 -19.86 10.29
C GLY A 333 6.26 -20.11 10.91
N SER A 334 5.21 -19.65 10.20
CA SER A 334 3.81 -19.85 10.60
C SER A 334 3.35 -21.28 10.22
N PRO A 335 2.58 -22.00 11.07
CA PRO A 335 2.02 -21.59 12.35
C PRO A 335 2.90 -21.92 13.56
N ILE A 336 4.14 -22.42 13.37
CA ILE A 336 5.00 -22.90 14.45
C ILE A 336 5.34 -21.76 15.41
N GLN A 337 5.68 -20.59 14.91
CA GLN A 337 6.06 -19.44 15.72
C GLN A 337 4.89 -18.94 16.61
N GLU A 338 3.66 -18.98 16.10
CA GLU A 338 2.49 -18.56 16.87
C GLU A 338 2.23 -19.50 18.05
N TYR A 339 2.29 -20.82 17.83
CA TYR A 339 2.14 -21.79 18.90
C TYR A 339 3.28 -21.71 19.92
N TRP A 340 4.52 -21.65 19.44
CA TRP A 340 5.70 -21.55 20.30
C TRP A 340 5.66 -20.30 21.21
N LEU A 341 5.28 -19.14 20.63
CA LEU A 341 5.11 -17.91 21.39
C LEU A 341 3.98 -18.02 22.42
N GLN A 342 2.85 -18.65 22.08
CA GLN A 342 1.73 -18.83 22.99
C GLN A 342 2.10 -19.73 24.18
N GLU A 343 2.93 -20.73 23.98
CA GLU A 343 3.36 -21.68 25.01
C GLU A 343 4.46 -21.12 25.93
N ASN A 344 5.25 -20.16 25.46
CA ASN A 344 6.48 -19.70 26.12
C ASN A 344 6.50 -18.20 26.48
N LYS A 345 5.34 -17.54 26.46
CA LYS A 345 5.22 -16.11 26.80
C LYS A 345 5.26 -15.84 28.30
#